data_d9379bd97deebf60a1dc8bd0479b85b5
#
_entry.id   d9379bd97deebf60a1dc8bd0479b85b5
#
_cell.length_a   1.000
_cell.length_b   1.000
_cell.length_c   1.000
_cell.angle_alpha   90.00
_cell.angle_beta   90.00
_cell.angle_gamma   90.00
#
_symmetry.space_group_name_H-M   'P 1'
#
loop_
_entity.id
_entity.type
_entity.pdbx_description
1 polymer ?
#
loop_
_entity_poly.entity_id
_entity_poly.type
_entity_poly.pdbx_seq_one_letter_code
_entity_poly.pdbx_strand_id
1 'polypeptide(L)'
;MKRPFLTLLLSLCLSLYGLSGQTKKQVRLTVAFYNLENLFDTIDGDNNDEDFLPEGKNQWTLEKYKQKLHNMAYALSQIGSKHGPDIVGLCEIENRQVLQDLLREPELRDLGYEIVHFDSPDKRGIDCALFYRSKYYQLLDARPHPVRLQGEEYIKTRDVLEVNGLLLGEPVSFLVAHWPSRVGGEQISLRRRMQAAQVMRSVTDSLLQANPANKVILMGDFNDDPTSASVVEGLRAKTTPEGLAPEDLYNPMAKIHASGRGTLAYRDVWNLFDNLVVTANLIGGPDTSLHLQQDKKSGDYAYIYSADFLTQKTGHFKGYPFRTFSSGRFQGGYSDHYPVYLYLTRTVEE
;
A
#
# COMPACT_ATOMS: atom_id res chain seq x y z
N MET A 1 40.20 -28.51 82.87
CA MET A 1 38.99 -27.93 82.43
C MET A 1 39.21 -27.22 81.09
N LYS A 2 38.89 -27.86 79.98
CA LYS A 2 39.05 -27.27 78.61
C LYS A 2 37.66 -26.98 78.07
N ARG A 3 37.38 -25.70 77.71
CA ARG A 3 36.19 -25.24 77.05
C ARG A 3 36.32 -25.44 75.52
N PRO A 4 35.32 -25.98 74.82
CA PRO A 4 35.40 -26.01 73.36
C PRO A 4 34.91 -24.70 72.74
N PHE A 5 35.63 -24.22 71.73
CA PHE A 5 35.28 -23.11 70.86
C PHE A 5 34.21 -23.58 69.86
N LEU A 6 33.06 -22.92 69.85
CA LEU A 6 31.99 -23.15 68.91
C LEU A 6 32.19 -22.19 67.73
N THR A 7 32.62 -22.76 66.59
CA THR A 7 32.78 -21.98 65.34
C THR A 7 31.45 -21.90 64.63
N LEU A 8 30.89 -20.74 64.56
CA LEU A 8 29.65 -20.42 63.82
C LEU A 8 29.98 -20.22 62.34
N LEU A 9 29.62 -21.17 61.46
CA LEU A 9 29.69 -21.03 60.02
C LEU A 9 28.47 -20.21 59.53
N LEU A 10 28.69 -18.95 59.12
CA LEU A 10 27.72 -18.12 58.45
C LEU A 10 27.67 -18.55 56.97
N SER A 11 26.65 -19.31 56.59
CA SER A 11 26.39 -19.67 55.19
C SER A 11 25.75 -18.46 54.49
N LEU A 12 26.54 -17.78 53.65
CA LEU A 12 26.11 -16.65 52.81
C LEU A 12 25.45 -17.24 51.56
N CYS A 13 24.11 -17.38 51.59
CA CYS A 13 23.34 -17.69 50.37
C CYS A 13 23.33 -16.45 49.44
N LEU A 14 24.25 -16.41 48.49
CA LEU A 14 24.13 -15.51 47.33
C LEU A 14 23.03 -16.03 46.42
N SER A 15 21.86 -15.44 46.55
CA SER A 15 20.81 -15.60 45.56
C SER A 15 21.24 -14.85 44.29
N LEU A 16 21.76 -15.61 43.33
CA LEU A 16 21.92 -15.16 41.94
C LEU A 16 20.53 -14.93 41.33
N TYR A 17 20.02 -13.71 41.45
CA TYR A 17 18.95 -13.26 40.57
C TYR A 17 19.55 -13.23 39.17
N GLY A 18 19.28 -14.26 38.38
CA GLY A 18 19.51 -14.23 36.95
C GLY A 18 18.74 -13.08 36.34
N LEU A 19 19.42 -12.00 36.00
CA LEU A 19 18.89 -11.01 35.06
C LEU A 19 18.68 -11.77 33.76
N SER A 20 17.47 -12.25 33.51
CA SER A 20 16.99 -12.64 32.20
C SER A 20 17.06 -11.38 31.34
N GLY A 21 18.14 -11.21 30.61
CA GLY A 21 18.27 -10.13 29.64
C GLY A 21 17.21 -10.37 28.57
N GLN A 22 16.14 -9.58 28.58
CA GLN A 22 15.18 -9.57 27.48
C GLN A 22 15.95 -9.26 26.19
N THR A 23 15.88 -10.18 25.24
CA THR A 23 16.51 -9.98 23.94
C THR A 23 15.66 -9.01 23.14
N LYS A 24 16.29 -7.91 22.68
CA LYS A 24 15.64 -6.93 21.81
C LYS A 24 15.76 -7.38 20.37
N LYS A 25 14.63 -7.47 19.68
CA LYS A 25 14.55 -7.85 18.27
C LYS A 25 13.96 -6.73 17.43
N GLN A 26 14.67 -6.35 16.38
CA GLN A 26 14.12 -5.43 15.40
C GLN A 26 13.17 -6.18 14.45
N VAL A 27 11.90 -5.76 14.40
CA VAL A 27 10.91 -6.21 13.44
C VAL A 27 10.85 -5.20 12.30
N ARG A 28 10.81 -5.70 11.06
CA ARG A 28 10.63 -4.90 9.85
C ARG A 28 9.44 -5.45 9.08
N LEU A 29 8.48 -4.59 8.79
CA LEU A 29 7.30 -4.88 8.00
C LEU A 29 7.35 -4.13 6.67
N THR A 30 6.83 -4.76 5.62
CA THR A 30 6.69 -4.15 4.29
C THR A 30 5.24 -3.74 4.08
N VAL A 31 5.04 -2.46 3.78
CA VAL A 31 3.74 -1.91 3.33
C VAL A 31 3.88 -1.51 1.87
N ALA A 32 2.96 -1.97 1.02
CA ALA A 32 3.01 -1.76 -0.42
C ALA A 32 1.68 -1.28 -0.99
N PHE A 33 1.74 -0.74 -2.21
CA PHE A 33 0.57 -0.49 -3.04
C PHE A 33 0.85 -0.97 -4.46
N TYR A 34 -0.18 -1.54 -5.12
CA TYR A 34 -0.09 -2.00 -6.50
C TYR A 34 -1.42 -1.81 -7.24
N ASN A 35 -1.40 -1.08 -8.36
CA ASN A 35 -2.47 -1.08 -9.34
C ASN A 35 -2.37 -2.36 -10.18
N LEU A 36 -3.43 -3.18 -10.21
CA LEU A 36 -3.42 -4.50 -10.86
C LEU A 36 -3.80 -4.47 -12.35
N GLU A 37 -3.99 -3.30 -12.94
CA GLU A 37 -4.41 -3.13 -14.35
C GLU A 37 -5.61 -4.01 -14.69
N ASN A 38 -6.81 -3.60 -14.24
CA ASN A 38 -8.09 -4.24 -14.58
C ASN A 38 -8.09 -5.77 -14.30
N LEU A 39 -8.00 -6.16 -13.03
CA LEU A 39 -8.16 -7.55 -12.63
C LEU A 39 -9.65 -7.90 -12.58
N PHE A 40 -10.18 -8.37 -13.70
CA PHE A 40 -11.54 -8.85 -13.90
C PHE A 40 -11.58 -10.37 -13.96
N ASP A 41 -12.70 -10.96 -13.55
CA ASP A 41 -12.97 -12.36 -13.87
C ASP A 41 -13.54 -12.51 -15.31
N THR A 42 -14.24 -13.59 -15.61
CA THR A 42 -14.79 -13.86 -16.95
C THR A 42 -16.32 -13.99 -16.95
N ILE A 43 -16.94 -13.52 -15.86
CA ILE A 43 -18.37 -13.63 -15.61
C ILE A 43 -19.01 -12.26 -15.80
N ASP A 44 -20.06 -12.17 -16.60
CA ASP A 44 -20.82 -10.93 -16.84
C ASP A 44 -21.46 -10.43 -15.53
N GLY A 45 -21.11 -9.22 -15.10
CA GLY A 45 -21.58 -8.57 -13.88
C GLY A 45 -22.58 -7.44 -14.16
N ASP A 46 -23.01 -6.76 -13.09
CA ASP A 46 -23.88 -5.59 -13.19
C ASP A 46 -23.12 -4.29 -13.51
N ASN A 47 -21.87 -4.39 -13.95
CA ASN A 47 -20.93 -3.30 -14.27
C ASN A 47 -20.67 -3.23 -15.78
N ASN A 48 -19.83 -2.28 -16.23
CA ASN A 48 -19.44 -2.16 -17.63
C ASN A 48 -18.15 -2.97 -17.87
N ASP A 49 -18.23 -4.29 -17.82
CA ASP A 49 -17.12 -5.23 -17.95
C ASP A 49 -17.08 -5.96 -19.31
N GLU A 50 -17.94 -5.59 -20.27
CA GLU A 50 -18.11 -6.26 -21.55
C GLU A 50 -16.75 -6.45 -22.30
N ASP A 51 -15.81 -5.53 -22.13
CA ASP A 51 -14.46 -5.66 -22.70
C ASP A 51 -13.65 -6.83 -22.09
N PHE A 52 -14.02 -7.30 -20.88
CA PHE A 52 -13.37 -8.35 -20.10
C PHE A 52 -14.15 -9.67 -20.07
N LEU A 53 -15.07 -9.87 -21.02
CA LEU A 53 -15.75 -11.16 -21.24
C LEU A 53 -15.05 -11.99 -22.33
N PRO A 54 -15.24 -13.32 -22.36
CA PRO A 54 -14.66 -14.19 -23.40
C PRO A 54 -15.01 -13.76 -24.82
N GLU A 55 -16.24 -13.27 -25.04
CA GLU A 55 -16.75 -12.77 -26.32
C GLU A 55 -16.51 -11.26 -26.51
N GLY A 56 -16.00 -10.59 -25.49
CA GLY A 56 -15.71 -9.16 -25.49
C GLY A 56 -14.51 -8.78 -26.35
N LYS A 57 -14.26 -7.49 -26.47
CA LYS A 57 -13.19 -6.93 -27.30
C LYS A 57 -11.79 -7.48 -26.94
N ASN A 58 -11.51 -7.73 -25.66
CA ASN A 58 -10.25 -8.27 -25.19
C ASN A 58 -10.18 -9.79 -25.30
N GLN A 59 -11.31 -10.46 -25.66
CA GLN A 59 -11.42 -11.92 -25.66
C GLN A 59 -10.84 -12.49 -24.34
N TRP A 60 -11.39 -12.02 -23.21
CA TRP A 60 -10.88 -12.30 -21.87
C TRP A 60 -11.29 -13.69 -21.41
N THR A 61 -10.55 -14.70 -21.91
CA THR A 61 -10.82 -16.12 -21.61
C THR A 61 -10.34 -16.49 -20.22
N LEU A 62 -10.88 -17.58 -19.67
CA LEU A 62 -10.46 -18.16 -18.39
C LEU A 62 -8.94 -18.44 -18.35
N GLU A 63 -8.32 -18.78 -19.50
CA GLU A 63 -6.87 -18.98 -19.58
C GLU A 63 -6.10 -17.69 -19.34
N LYS A 64 -6.52 -16.58 -19.98
CA LYS A 64 -5.92 -15.25 -19.77
C LYS A 64 -6.11 -14.77 -18.33
N TYR A 65 -7.29 -14.99 -17.77
CA TYR A 65 -7.57 -14.67 -16.37
C TYR A 65 -6.65 -15.42 -15.41
N LYS A 66 -6.52 -16.76 -15.58
CA LYS A 66 -5.60 -17.56 -14.77
C LYS A 66 -4.14 -17.12 -14.91
N GLN A 67 -3.70 -16.80 -16.13
CA GLN A 67 -2.36 -16.25 -16.33
C GLN A 67 -2.17 -14.93 -15.62
N LYS A 68 -3.16 -14.04 -15.66
CA LYS A 68 -3.13 -12.76 -14.95
C LYS A 68 -3.05 -12.96 -13.43
N LEU A 69 -3.87 -13.86 -12.87
CA LEU A 69 -3.83 -14.20 -11.44
C LEU A 69 -2.44 -14.68 -11.03
N HIS A 70 -1.88 -15.66 -11.78
CA HIS A 70 -0.54 -16.18 -11.51
C HIS A 70 0.53 -15.08 -11.57
N ASN A 71 0.52 -14.24 -12.61
CA ASN A 71 1.45 -13.13 -12.74
C ASN A 71 1.33 -12.15 -11.57
N MET A 72 0.11 -11.78 -11.17
CA MET A 72 -0.11 -10.86 -10.04
C MET A 72 0.34 -11.47 -8.72
N ALA A 73 0.03 -12.74 -8.48
CA ALA A 73 0.46 -13.46 -7.29
C ALA A 73 1.99 -13.52 -7.20
N TYR A 74 2.65 -13.87 -8.29
CA TYR A 74 4.10 -13.88 -8.37
C TYR A 74 4.68 -12.48 -8.09
N ALA A 75 4.17 -11.43 -8.73
CA ALA A 75 4.64 -10.06 -8.51
C ALA A 75 4.49 -9.65 -7.04
N LEU A 76 3.30 -9.84 -6.45
CA LEU A 76 3.02 -9.52 -5.06
C LEU A 76 3.95 -10.26 -4.10
N SER A 77 4.24 -11.53 -4.35
CA SER A 77 5.13 -12.33 -3.50
C SER A 77 6.58 -11.84 -3.46
N GLN A 78 7.00 -10.98 -4.42
CA GLN A 78 8.38 -10.50 -4.54
C GLN A 78 8.59 -9.08 -4.03
N ILE A 79 7.52 -8.31 -3.70
CA ILE A 79 7.64 -6.90 -3.31
C ILE A 79 8.29 -6.77 -1.94
N GLY A 80 9.41 -6.06 -1.86
CA GLY A 80 10.07 -5.62 -0.63
C GLY A 80 10.71 -6.72 0.21
N SER A 81 10.26 -7.96 0.14
CA SER A 81 10.81 -9.09 0.89
C SER A 81 10.63 -10.41 0.15
N LYS A 82 11.31 -11.46 0.60
CA LYS A 82 11.17 -12.83 0.04
C LYS A 82 9.78 -13.45 0.25
N HIS A 83 8.96 -12.82 1.07
CA HIS A 83 7.63 -13.33 1.43
C HIS A 83 6.52 -12.33 1.02
N GLY A 84 6.85 -11.36 0.17
CA GLY A 84 5.94 -10.28 -0.20
C GLY A 84 5.67 -9.29 0.95
N PRO A 85 4.79 -8.29 0.73
CA PRO A 85 4.44 -7.30 1.72
C PRO A 85 3.61 -7.88 2.88
N ASP A 86 3.66 -7.24 4.04
CA ASP A 86 2.82 -7.62 5.18
C ASP A 86 1.45 -6.95 5.10
N ILE A 87 1.41 -5.78 4.47
CA ILE A 87 0.21 -5.00 4.15
C ILE A 87 0.32 -4.56 2.70
N VAL A 88 -0.74 -4.72 1.89
CA VAL A 88 -0.74 -4.20 0.53
C VAL A 88 -2.11 -3.66 0.13
N GLY A 89 -2.13 -2.38 -0.25
CA GLY A 89 -3.26 -1.74 -0.92
C GLY A 89 -3.28 -2.12 -2.39
N LEU A 90 -4.46 -2.36 -2.92
CA LEU A 90 -4.69 -2.76 -4.30
C LEU A 90 -5.75 -1.88 -4.93
N CYS A 91 -5.69 -1.68 -6.24
CA CYS A 91 -6.79 -1.10 -6.99
C CYS A 91 -6.91 -1.73 -8.38
N GLU A 92 -7.96 -1.34 -9.10
CA GLU A 92 -8.39 -1.92 -10.37
C GLU A 92 -8.72 -3.42 -10.26
N ILE A 93 -9.46 -3.75 -9.23
CA ILE A 93 -10.03 -5.06 -8.98
C ILE A 93 -11.54 -5.00 -9.14
N GLU A 94 -12.12 -5.99 -9.79
CA GLU A 94 -13.55 -6.00 -10.10
C GLU A 94 -14.40 -6.28 -8.88
N ASN A 95 -14.08 -7.33 -8.11
CA ASN A 95 -14.93 -7.80 -7.04
C ASN A 95 -14.13 -8.60 -5.99
N ARG A 96 -14.81 -9.01 -4.92
CA ARG A 96 -14.19 -9.83 -3.86
C ARG A 96 -13.75 -11.21 -4.36
N GLN A 97 -14.42 -11.79 -5.38
CA GLN A 97 -14.09 -13.12 -5.87
C GLN A 97 -12.72 -13.14 -6.54
N VAL A 98 -12.38 -12.14 -7.36
CA VAL A 98 -11.05 -12.07 -7.99
C VAL A 98 -9.92 -11.95 -6.96
N LEU A 99 -10.17 -11.29 -5.82
CA LEU A 99 -9.23 -11.22 -4.71
C LEU A 99 -9.04 -12.58 -4.03
N GLN A 100 -10.13 -13.33 -3.84
CA GLN A 100 -10.07 -14.69 -3.28
C GLN A 100 -9.34 -15.64 -4.23
N ASP A 101 -9.58 -15.53 -5.53
CA ASP A 101 -8.87 -16.34 -6.53
C ASP A 101 -7.38 -16.02 -6.55
N LEU A 102 -7.02 -14.74 -6.46
CA LEU A 102 -5.64 -14.29 -6.36
C LEU A 102 -4.93 -14.87 -5.12
N LEU A 103 -5.60 -14.89 -3.96
CA LEU A 103 -5.02 -15.46 -2.73
C LEU A 103 -4.94 -17.00 -2.74
N ARG A 104 -5.61 -17.69 -3.68
CA ARG A 104 -5.48 -19.15 -3.86
C ARG A 104 -4.26 -19.55 -4.67
N GLU A 105 -3.63 -18.59 -5.36
CA GLU A 105 -2.41 -18.86 -6.11
C GLU A 105 -1.29 -19.37 -5.20
N PRO A 106 -0.43 -20.31 -5.68
CA PRO A 106 0.59 -20.94 -4.87
C PRO A 106 1.53 -19.98 -4.14
N GLU A 107 1.82 -18.83 -4.74
CA GLU A 107 2.72 -17.82 -4.20
C GLU A 107 2.15 -17.06 -2.99
N LEU A 108 0.82 -17.03 -2.82
CA LEU A 108 0.15 -16.23 -1.80
C LEU A 108 -0.63 -17.04 -0.77
N ARG A 109 -1.15 -18.23 -1.13
CA ARG A 109 -2.12 -18.99 -0.33
C ARG A 109 -1.67 -19.31 1.10
N ASP A 110 -0.35 -19.50 1.32
CA ASP A 110 0.20 -19.88 2.61
C ASP A 110 0.77 -18.67 3.40
N LEU A 111 0.56 -17.45 2.90
CA LEU A 111 1.09 -16.24 3.51
C LEU A 111 0.19 -15.65 4.62
N GLY A 112 -1.04 -16.16 4.76
CA GLY A 112 -1.97 -15.75 5.82
C GLY A 112 -2.57 -14.37 5.60
N TYR A 113 -2.86 -14.01 4.34
CA TYR A 113 -3.55 -12.78 4.02
C TYR A 113 -5.04 -12.86 4.30
N GLU A 114 -5.56 -11.76 4.84
CA GLU A 114 -6.98 -11.44 4.95
C GLU A 114 -7.33 -10.28 4.01
N ILE A 115 -8.61 -10.19 3.63
CA ILE A 115 -9.11 -9.24 2.64
C ILE A 115 -10.03 -8.21 3.30
N VAL A 116 -9.77 -6.91 3.07
CA VAL A 116 -10.76 -5.84 3.24
C VAL A 116 -11.11 -5.30 1.87
N HIS A 117 -12.40 -5.34 1.53
CA HIS A 117 -12.92 -4.88 0.24
C HIS A 117 -14.40 -4.50 0.39
N PHE A 118 -14.78 -3.45 -0.29
CA PHE A 118 -16.17 -2.99 -0.49
C PHE A 118 -16.36 -2.61 -1.96
N ASP A 119 -17.51 -2.96 -2.50
CA ASP A 119 -17.89 -2.53 -3.84
C ASP A 119 -18.09 -1.01 -3.86
N SER A 120 -17.58 -0.34 -4.89
CA SER A 120 -17.72 1.10 -5.09
C SER A 120 -18.68 1.41 -6.26
N PRO A 121 -19.18 2.63 -6.36
CA PRO A 121 -20.14 2.97 -7.40
C PRO A 121 -19.51 3.25 -8.78
N ASP A 122 -18.26 2.93 -9.02
CA ASP A 122 -17.59 3.09 -10.33
C ASP A 122 -18.30 2.23 -11.38
N LYS A 123 -18.64 2.83 -12.52
CA LYS A 123 -19.40 2.14 -13.58
C LYS A 123 -18.64 1.00 -14.26
N ARG A 124 -17.30 1.03 -14.23
CA ARG A 124 -16.47 -0.06 -14.74
C ARG A 124 -16.43 -1.25 -13.78
N GLY A 125 -16.94 -1.07 -12.54
CA GLY A 125 -16.85 -2.08 -11.50
C GLY A 125 -15.43 -2.31 -11.03
N ILE A 126 -14.62 -1.25 -10.88
CA ILE A 126 -13.27 -1.38 -10.31
C ILE A 126 -13.21 -0.75 -8.93
N ASP A 127 -12.56 -1.44 -8.01
CA ASP A 127 -12.52 -1.12 -6.59
C ASP A 127 -11.10 -0.99 -6.05
N CYS A 128 -11.05 -0.57 -4.77
CA CYS A 128 -9.86 -0.63 -3.93
C CYS A 128 -10.01 -1.74 -2.88
N ALA A 129 -8.87 -2.36 -2.52
CA ALA A 129 -8.83 -3.35 -1.45
C ALA A 129 -7.55 -3.22 -0.63
N LEU A 130 -7.55 -3.87 0.55
CA LEU A 130 -6.36 -4.07 1.37
C LEU A 130 -6.21 -5.55 1.67
N PHE A 131 -5.01 -6.11 1.41
CA PHE A 131 -4.56 -7.36 1.99
C PHE A 131 -3.68 -7.08 3.20
N TYR A 132 -3.90 -7.81 4.28
CA TYR A 132 -3.07 -7.73 5.47
C TYR A 132 -2.82 -9.12 6.04
N ARG A 133 -1.66 -9.31 6.66
CA ARG A 133 -1.35 -10.54 7.39
C ARG A 133 -1.86 -10.41 8.81
N SER A 134 -2.83 -11.26 9.19
CA SER A 134 -3.44 -11.26 10.53
C SER A 134 -2.44 -11.50 11.65
N LYS A 135 -1.30 -12.12 11.35
CA LYS A 135 -0.16 -12.26 12.28
C LYS A 135 0.38 -10.92 12.79
N TYR A 136 0.32 -9.86 11.98
CA TYR A 136 0.90 -8.56 12.30
C TYR A 136 -0.12 -7.47 12.50
N TYR A 137 -1.28 -7.58 11.87
CA TYR A 137 -2.33 -6.57 11.90
C TYR A 137 -3.64 -7.14 12.39
N GLN A 138 -4.16 -6.57 13.49
CA GLN A 138 -5.48 -6.87 14.03
C GLN A 138 -6.46 -5.84 13.48
N LEU A 139 -7.33 -6.25 12.57
CA LEU A 139 -8.41 -5.42 12.05
C LEU A 139 -9.41 -5.09 13.18
N LEU A 140 -9.76 -3.83 13.33
CA LEU A 140 -10.78 -3.34 14.28
C LEU A 140 -12.04 -2.88 13.56
N ASP A 141 -11.89 -2.12 12.47
CA ASP A 141 -12.99 -1.54 11.71
C ASP A 141 -12.54 -1.21 10.28
N ALA A 142 -13.48 -1.22 9.33
CA ALA A 142 -13.23 -0.76 7.97
C ALA A 142 -14.50 -0.19 7.36
N ARG A 143 -14.35 0.84 6.51
CA ARG A 143 -15.49 1.47 5.83
C ARG A 143 -15.08 2.16 4.52
N PRO A 144 -15.99 2.24 3.53
CA PRO A 144 -15.81 3.05 2.34
C PRO A 144 -16.20 4.51 2.62
N HIS A 145 -15.49 5.46 2.00
CA HIS A 145 -15.82 6.88 1.99
C HIS A 145 -16.13 7.32 0.57
N PRO A 146 -17.39 7.68 0.27
CA PRO A 146 -17.77 8.09 -1.07
C PRO A 146 -17.07 9.34 -1.55
N VAL A 147 -16.48 9.28 -2.74
CA VAL A 147 -15.97 10.44 -3.45
C VAL A 147 -17.06 11.01 -4.34
N ARG A 148 -17.75 12.04 -3.84
CA ARG A 148 -18.82 12.73 -4.57
C ARG A 148 -18.25 13.92 -5.32
N LEU A 149 -18.35 13.89 -6.65
CA LEU A 149 -17.82 14.95 -7.51
C LEU A 149 -18.87 16.07 -7.65
N GLN A 150 -18.68 17.13 -6.85
CA GLN A 150 -19.60 18.28 -6.83
C GLN A 150 -19.67 18.96 -8.20
N GLY A 151 -20.90 19.13 -8.72
CA GLY A 151 -21.18 19.67 -10.05
C GLY A 151 -21.04 18.63 -11.19
N GLU A 152 -20.69 17.39 -10.86
CA GLU A 152 -20.60 16.25 -11.79
C GLU A 152 -21.14 14.98 -11.11
N GLU A 153 -22.24 15.09 -10.36
CA GLU A 153 -22.82 14.01 -9.53
C GLU A 153 -23.25 12.77 -10.34
N TYR A 154 -23.38 12.93 -11.65
CA TYR A 154 -23.61 11.84 -12.61
C TYR A 154 -22.38 10.96 -12.84
N ILE A 155 -21.17 11.46 -12.54
CA ILE A 155 -19.93 10.68 -12.60
C ILE A 155 -19.78 9.93 -11.29
N LYS A 156 -19.82 8.61 -11.36
CA LYS A 156 -19.52 7.72 -10.25
C LYS A 156 -18.06 7.30 -10.33
N THR A 157 -17.39 7.27 -9.18
CA THR A 157 -15.98 6.90 -9.07
C THR A 157 -15.77 6.05 -7.82
N ARG A 158 -14.54 5.54 -7.67
CA ARG A 158 -14.16 4.67 -6.54
C ARG A 158 -14.24 5.42 -5.22
N ASP A 159 -14.66 4.71 -4.20
CA ASP A 159 -14.62 5.18 -2.82
C ASP A 159 -13.18 5.11 -2.27
N VAL A 160 -12.89 5.91 -1.25
CA VAL A 160 -11.67 5.75 -0.45
C VAL A 160 -11.95 4.67 0.60
N LEU A 161 -11.14 3.63 0.62
CA LEU A 161 -11.22 2.56 1.61
C LEU A 161 -10.44 2.97 2.86
N GLU A 162 -11.12 3.06 4.01
CA GLU A 162 -10.52 3.24 5.35
C GLU A 162 -10.45 1.88 6.04
N VAL A 163 -9.28 1.54 6.61
CA VAL A 163 -9.05 0.32 7.37
C VAL A 163 -8.32 0.67 8.67
N ASN A 164 -8.95 0.43 9.80
CA ASN A 164 -8.43 0.75 11.13
C ASN A 164 -8.06 -0.50 11.91
N GLY A 165 -6.93 -0.47 12.60
CA GLY A 165 -6.50 -1.62 13.38
C GLY A 165 -5.25 -1.37 14.22
N LEU A 166 -4.70 -2.47 14.72
CA LEU A 166 -3.46 -2.48 15.49
C LEU A 166 -2.37 -3.23 14.72
N LEU A 167 -1.31 -2.52 14.33
CA LEU A 167 -0.12 -3.12 13.71
C LEU A 167 0.94 -3.33 14.79
N LEU A 168 1.24 -4.59 15.09
CA LEU A 168 2.10 -4.96 16.22
C LEU A 168 1.66 -4.29 17.56
N GLY A 169 0.34 -4.11 17.75
CA GLY A 169 -0.23 -3.52 18.95
C GLY A 169 -0.30 -1.98 18.96
N GLU A 170 0.19 -1.28 17.94
CA GLU A 170 0.05 0.18 17.80
C GLU A 170 -1.11 0.54 16.87
N PRO A 171 -1.87 1.62 17.14
CA PRO A 171 -2.94 2.07 16.26
C PRO A 171 -2.37 2.54 14.92
N VAL A 172 -2.79 1.86 13.84
CA VAL A 172 -2.42 2.19 12.46
C VAL A 172 -3.65 2.10 11.59
N SER A 173 -3.89 3.15 10.81
CA SER A 173 -4.95 3.19 9.80
C SER A 173 -4.36 3.24 8.40
N PHE A 174 -5.01 2.54 7.47
CA PHE A 174 -4.67 2.57 6.05
C PHE A 174 -5.82 3.20 5.28
N LEU A 175 -5.49 4.14 4.39
CA LEU A 175 -6.43 4.68 3.40
C LEU A 175 -5.97 4.23 2.02
N VAL A 176 -6.81 3.49 1.30
CA VAL A 176 -6.52 3.04 -0.07
C VAL A 176 -7.44 3.76 -1.03
N ALA A 177 -6.89 4.35 -2.09
CA ALA A 177 -7.67 5.11 -3.06
C ALA A 177 -7.19 4.89 -4.50
N HIS A 178 -8.12 5.07 -5.43
CA HIS A 178 -7.81 5.24 -6.84
C HIS A 178 -8.56 6.48 -7.35
N TRP A 179 -7.85 7.59 -7.48
CA TRP A 179 -8.45 8.88 -7.83
C TRP A 179 -8.91 8.92 -9.30
N PRO A 180 -9.82 9.85 -9.64
CA PRO A 180 -10.25 10.04 -11.02
C PRO A 180 -9.08 10.27 -11.98
N SER A 181 -9.08 9.54 -13.08
CA SER A 181 -8.02 9.60 -14.09
C SER A 181 -7.98 10.95 -14.82
N ARG A 182 -6.90 11.19 -15.58
CA ARG A 182 -6.69 12.41 -16.38
C ARG A 182 -7.52 12.44 -17.67
N VAL A 183 -8.65 11.71 -17.74
CA VAL A 183 -9.57 11.71 -18.88
C VAL A 183 -10.10 13.12 -19.15
N GLY A 184 -10.04 13.54 -20.41
CA GLY A 184 -10.36 14.91 -20.84
C GLY A 184 -9.21 15.90 -20.70
N GLY A 185 -8.06 15.48 -20.16
CA GLY A 185 -6.88 16.29 -19.92
C GLY A 185 -6.63 16.59 -18.44
N GLU A 186 -5.39 16.81 -18.10
CA GLU A 186 -4.92 17.00 -16.73
C GLU A 186 -5.65 18.15 -16.01
N GLN A 187 -5.74 19.31 -16.67
CA GLN A 187 -6.37 20.50 -16.09
C GLN A 187 -7.88 20.36 -15.92
N ILE A 188 -8.56 19.73 -16.89
CA ILE A 188 -10.02 19.52 -16.82
C ILE A 188 -10.37 18.56 -15.67
N SER A 189 -9.61 17.50 -15.52
CA SER A 189 -9.84 16.47 -14.50
C SER A 189 -9.25 16.81 -13.12
N LEU A 190 -8.39 17.85 -13.00
CA LEU A 190 -7.76 18.24 -11.73
C LEU A 190 -8.79 18.47 -10.61
N ARG A 191 -9.91 19.15 -10.92
CA ARG A 191 -10.97 19.39 -9.92
C ARG A 191 -11.48 18.09 -9.30
N ARG A 192 -11.63 17.02 -10.06
CA ARG A 192 -12.09 15.71 -9.59
C ARG A 192 -11.08 15.09 -8.63
N ARG A 193 -9.77 15.16 -8.96
CA ARG A 193 -8.70 14.67 -8.09
C ARG A 193 -8.54 15.51 -6.83
N MET A 194 -8.72 16.84 -6.93
CA MET A 194 -8.77 17.71 -5.75
C MET A 194 -9.86 17.29 -4.76
N GLN A 195 -11.05 16.93 -5.26
CA GLN A 195 -12.16 16.47 -4.39
C GLN A 195 -11.85 15.11 -3.75
N ALA A 196 -11.25 14.17 -4.50
CA ALA A 196 -10.81 12.89 -3.94
C ALA A 196 -9.72 13.09 -2.87
N ALA A 197 -8.75 13.97 -3.12
CA ALA A 197 -7.72 14.34 -2.17
C ALA A 197 -8.30 14.95 -0.89
N GLN A 198 -9.30 15.82 -0.99
CA GLN A 198 -9.99 16.44 0.14
C GLN A 198 -10.75 15.40 0.99
N VAL A 199 -11.36 14.39 0.36
CA VAL A 199 -11.99 13.27 1.11
C VAL A 199 -10.93 12.54 1.92
N MET A 200 -9.80 12.13 1.33
CA MET A 200 -8.72 11.47 2.06
C MET A 200 -8.15 12.34 3.18
N ARG A 201 -7.98 13.63 2.92
CA ARG A 201 -7.50 14.57 3.95
C ARG A 201 -8.48 14.68 5.11
N SER A 202 -9.78 14.84 4.83
CA SER A 202 -10.82 14.94 5.87
C SER A 202 -10.90 13.69 6.74
N VAL A 203 -10.80 12.50 6.13
CA VAL A 203 -10.75 11.23 6.87
C VAL A 203 -9.51 11.18 7.76
N THR A 204 -8.35 11.55 7.23
CA THR A 204 -7.10 11.59 8.01
C THR A 204 -7.19 12.56 9.18
N ASP A 205 -7.71 13.78 8.96
CA ASP A 205 -7.89 14.77 10.02
C ASP A 205 -8.81 14.24 11.13
N SER A 206 -9.90 13.55 10.76
CA SER A 206 -10.83 12.94 11.73
C SER A 206 -10.16 11.83 12.54
N LEU A 207 -9.35 10.99 11.91
CA LEU A 207 -8.60 9.91 12.57
C LEU A 207 -7.59 10.46 13.58
N LEU A 208 -6.83 11.50 13.20
CA LEU A 208 -5.86 12.16 14.08
C LEU A 208 -6.52 12.96 15.21
N GLN A 209 -7.69 13.57 14.95
CA GLN A 209 -8.47 14.24 15.99
C GLN A 209 -9.01 13.24 17.03
N ALA A 210 -9.48 12.07 16.58
CA ALA A 210 -9.97 11.01 17.45
C ALA A 210 -8.84 10.38 18.29
N ASN A 211 -7.67 10.20 17.68
CA ASN A 211 -6.49 9.65 18.34
C ASN A 211 -5.19 10.24 17.72
N PRO A 212 -4.57 11.25 18.36
CA PRO A 212 -3.32 11.84 17.86
C PRO A 212 -2.13 10.87 17.77
N ALA A 213 -2.19 9.73 18.47
CA ALA A 213 -1.16 8.68 18.38
C ALA A 213 -1.38 7.74 17.20
N ASN A 214 -2.52 7.81 16.51
CA ASN A 214 -2.80 7.00 15.34
C ASN A 214 -1.80 7.32 14.21
N LYS A 215 -1.26 6.30 13.60
CA LYS A 215 -0.39 6.40 12.44
C LYS A 215 -1.20 6.13 11.19
N VAL A 216 -1.24 7.07 10.25
CA VAL A 216 -2.05 6.89 9.04
C VAL A 216 -1.13 6.77 7.83
N ILE A 217 -1.36 5.73 7.03
CA ILE A 217 -0.68 5.51 5.75
C ILE A 217 -1.72 5.57 4.65
N LEU A 218 -1.59 6.58 3.80
CA LEU A 218 -2.43 6.80 2.64
C LEU A 218 -1.70 6.23 1.42
N MET A 219 -2.36 5.40 0.66
CA MET A 219 -1.77 4.78 -0.52
C MET A 219 -2.76 4.73 -1.67
N GLY A 220 -2.25 4.75 -2.90
CA GLY A 220 -3.14 4.66 -4.05
C GLY A 220 -2.51 5.09 -5.35
N ASP A 221 -3.22 4.79 -6.42
CA ASP A 221 -3.05 5.46 -7.71
C ASP A 221 -3.80 6.80 -7.65
N PHE A 222 -3.05 7.87 -7.42
CA PHE A 222 -3.63 9.21 -7.30
C PHE A 222 -3.86 9.86 -8.68
N ASN A 223 -3.47 9.19 -9.77
CA ASN A 223 -3.51 9.75 -11.12
C ASN A 223 -2.84 11.14 -11.23
N ASP A 224 -2.02 11.48 -10.24
CA ASP A 224 -1.23 12.71 -10.14
C ASP A 224 0.12 12.44 -9.48
N ASP A 225 1.12 13.18 -9.91
CA ASP A 225 2.47 13.11 -9.37
C ASP A 225 2.53 13.70 -7.94
N PRO A 226 3.52 13.33 -7.11
CA PRO A 226 3.66 13.81 -5.73
C PRO A 226 3.68 15.32 -5.56
N THR A 227 4.00 16.06 -6.61
CA THR A 227 4.09 17.53 -6.63
C THR A 227 2.89 18.21 -7.29
N SER A 228 1.89 17.44 -7.76
CA SER A 228 0.68 17.99 -8.36
C SER A 228 -0.20 18.71 -7.33
N ALA A 229 -0.95 19.72 -7.76
CA ALA A 229 -1.80 20.54 -6.87
C ALA A 229 -2.77 19.70 -6.03
N SER A 230 -3.35 18.62 -6.58
CA SER A 230 -4.21 17.71 -5.81
C SER A 230 -3.51 17.07 -4.61
N VAL A 231 -2.21 16.79 -4.72
CA VAL A 231 -1.42 16.19 -3.64
C VAL A 231 -0.92 17.26 -2.67
N VAL A 232 -0.33 18.36 -3.17
CA VAL A 232 0.30 19.36 -2.29
C VAL A 232 -0.69 20.37 -1.71
N GLU A 233 -1.79 20.67 -2.39
CA GLU A 233 -2.82 21.62 -1.93
C GLU A 233 -4.09 20.90 -1.46
N GLY A 234 -4.56 19.89 -2.21
CA GLY A 234 -5.77 19.13 -1.89
C GLY A 234 -5.57 18.20 -0.71
N LEU A 235 -4.61 17.30 -0.76
CA LEU A 235 -4.24 16.39 0.32
C LEU A 235 -3.38 17.09 1.39
N ARG A 236 -2.72 18.19 1.03
CA ARG A 236 -1.78 18.95 1.88
C ARG A 236 -0.57 18.11 2.32
N ALA A 237 -0.08 17.24 1.42
CA ALA A 237 1.09 16.43 1.69
C ALA A 237 2.37 17.23 1.40
N LYS A 238 3.28 17.27 2.36
CA LYS A 238 4.61 17.88 2.22
C LYS A 238 5.54 16.96 1.43
N THR A 239 6.43 17.55 0.67
CA THR A 239 7.40 16.83 -0.18
C THR A 239 8.73 16.56 0.51
N THR A 240 8.95 17.13 1.71
CA THR A 240 10.15 16.95 2.53
C THR A 240 9.78 16.58 3.96
N PRO A 241 10.62 15.81 4.68
CA PRO A 241 10.35 15.40 6.05
C PRO A 241 10.78 16.40 7.12
N GLU A 242 11.44 17.50 6.74
CA GLU A 242 11.94 18.50 7.66
C GLU A 242 10.84 19.44 8.16
N GLY A 243 10.79 19.69 9.46
CA GLY A 243 9.87 20.66 10.08
C GLY A 243 8.40 20.27 10.01
N LEU A 244 8.10 18.97 10.02
CA LEU A 244 6.73 18.46 10.05
C LEU A 244 6.08 18.79 11.40
N ALA A 245 4.88 19.39 11.36
CA ALA A 245 3.99 19.47 12.50
C ALA A 245 3.25 18.14 12.71
N PRO A 246 2.69 17.87 13.90
CA PRO A 246 2.02 16.60 14.19
C PRO A 246 0.87 16.23 13.24
N GLU A 247 0.17 17.24 12.71
CA GLU A 247 -0.95 17.09 11.77
C GLU A 247 -0.52 17.02 10.30
N ASP A 248 0.78 17.15 10.01
CA ASP A 248 1.29 17.13 8.66
C ASP A 248 1.31 15.72 8.06
N LEU A 249 1.14 15.69 6.76
CA LEU A 249 1.37 14.53 5.91
C LEU A 249 2.69 14.70 5.16
N TYR A 250 3.44 13.63 5.01
CA TYR A 250 4.66 13.57 4.24
C TYR A 250 4.54 12.55 3.11
N ASN A 251 4.92 12.95 1.90
CA ASN A 251 4.97 12.08 0.72
C ASN A 251 6.41 11.71 0.37
N PRO A 252 6.94 10.56 0.82
CA PRO A 252 8.30 10.12 0.50
C PRO A 252 8.53 9.85 -0.99
N MET A 253 7.46 9.66 -1.79
CA MET A 253 7.57 9.46 -3.23
C MET A 253 8.05 10.73 -3.97
N ALA A 254 7.91 11.92 -3.36
CA ALA A 254 8.31 13.18 -3.96
C ALA A 254 9.81 13.23 -4.31
N LYS A 255 10.67 12.70 -3.44
CA LYS A 255 12.11 12.60 -3.69
C LYS A 255 12.45 11.66 -4.85
N ILE A 256 11.73 10.55 -4.97
CA ILE A 256 11.87 9.60 -6.07
C ILE A 256 11.45 10.25 -7.39
N HIS A 257 10.31 10.94 -7.39
CA HIS A 257 9.82 11.67 -8.55
C HIS A 257 10.82 12.76 -9.01
N ALA A 258 11.38 13.51 -8.06
CA ALA A 258 12.41 14.52 -8.35
C ALA A 258 13.68 13.94 -8.99
N SER A 259 13.95 12.64 -8.84
CA SER A 259 15.05 11.94 -9.53
C SER A 259 14.71 11.50 -10.96
N GLY A 260 13.52 11.84 -11.48
CA GLY A 260 13.04 11.47 -12.81
C GLY A 260 12.52 10.03 -12.92
N ARG A 261 12.28 9.34 -11.79
CA ARG A 261 11.70 8.00 -11.77
C ARG A 261 10.18 8.07 -11.60
N GLY A 262 9.47 7.15 -12.23
CA GLY A 262 8.02 7.02 -12.17
C GLY A 262 7.56 5.58 -12.04
N THR A 263 6.27 5.40 -11.83
CA THR A 263 5.62 4.08 -11.72
C THR A 263 4.95 3.65 -13.01
N LEU A 264 4.65 4.60 -13.90
CA LEU A 264 4.10 4.34 -15.23
C LEU A 264 4.71 5.30 -16.25
N ALA A 265 4.64 4.92 -17.52
CA ALA A 265 5.11 5.75 -18.62
C ALA A 265 4.02 5.94 -19.68
N TYR A 266 3.82 7.18 -20.09
CA TYR A 266 2.90 7.55 -21.17
C TYR A 266 3.59 8.50 -22.15
N ARG A 267 3.67 8.13 -23.44
CA ARG A 267 4.33 8.90 -24.51
C ARG A 267 5.76 9.33 -24.12
N ASP A 268 6.52 8.38 -23.57
CA ASP A 268 7.91 8.53 -23.11
C ASP A 268 8.09 9.51 -21.92
N VAL A 269 6.99 9.94 -21.29
CA VAL A 269 7.00 10.69 -20.03
C VAL A 269 6.70 9.75 -18.88
N TRP A 270 7.60 9.71 -17.90
CA TRP A 270 7.42 8.96 -16.66
C TRP A 270 6.64 9.80 -15.66
N ASN A 271 5.56 9.23 -15.14
CA ASN A 271 4.76 9.79 -14.06
C ASN A 271 4.85 8.87 -12.83
N LEU A 272 4.67 9.45 -11.65
CA LEU A 272 4.64 8.72 -10.39
C LEU A 272 3.26 8.88 -9.76
N PHE A 273 2.28 8.12 -10.25
CA PHE A 273 0.88 8.21 -9.79
C PHE A 273 0.60 7.35 -8.57
N ASP A 274 1.41 6.31 -8.35
CA ASP A 274 1.29 5.41 -7.21
C ASP A 274 2.02 6.02 -6.01
N ASN A 275 1.25 6.54 -5.06
CA ASN A 275 1.76 7.30 -3.93
C ASN A 275 1.61 6.54 -2.62
N LEU A 276 2.57 6.77 -1.71
CA LEU A 276 2.55 6.37 -0.30
C LEU A 276 2.75 7.62 0.53
N VAL A 277 1.73 8.08 1.23
CA VAL A 277 1.78 9.29 2.05
C VAL A 277 1.58 8.90 3.51
N VAL A 278 2.31 9.50 4.43
CA VAL A 278 2.31 9.11 5.83
C VAL A 278 2.14 10.30 6.76
N THR A 279 1.58 10.05 7.95
CA THR A 279 1.53 11.05 9.01
C THR A 279 2.91 11.29 9.62
N ALA A 280 3.15 12.51 10.12
CA ALA A 280 4.41 12.97 10.69
C ALA A 280 4.95 12.07 11.81
N ASN A 281 4.08 11.46 12.61
CA ASN A 281 4.46 10.57 13.71
C ASN A 281 5.06 9.21 13.28
N LEU A 282 5.11 8.96 11.96
CA LEU A 282 5.88 7.84 11.37
C LEU A 282 7.32 8.24 11.01
N ILE A 283 7.68 9.53 11.11
CA ILE A 283 9.02 10.04 10.78
C ILE A 283 9.81 10.21 12.07
N GLY A 284 10.81 9.36 12.28
CA GLY A 284 11.61 9.38 13.52
C GLY A 284 10.86 8.81 14.71
N GLY A 285 11.28 9.21 15.90
CA GLY A 285 10.72 8.70 17.16
C GLY A 285 11.59 7.59 17.79
N PRO A 286 11.14 7.01 18.93
CA PRO A 286 11.88 5.96 19.60
C PRO A 286 11.83 4.64 18.83
N ASP A 287 12.89 3.87 18.85
CA ASP A 287 12.98 2.56 18.19
C ASP A 287 11.89 1.56 18.67
N THR A 288 11.31 1.78 19.83
CA THR A 288 10.21 0.96 20.38
C THR A 288 8.84 1.25 19.77
N SER A 289 8.71 2.33 18.99
CA SER A 289 7.49 2.68 18.26
C SER A 289 7.67 2.44 16.75
N LEU A 290 6.59 2.09 16.06
CA LEU A 290 6.60 1.95 14.61
C LEU A 290 6.98 3.27 13.95
N HIS A 291 7.97 3.22 13.06
CA HIS A 291 8.42 4.36 12.27
C HIS A 291 8.91 3.89 10.88
N LEU A 292 9.00 4.83 9.94
CA LEU A 292 9.56 4.56 8.62
C LEU A 292 11.06 4.28 8.72
N GLN A 293 11.47 3.20 8.05
CA GLN A 293 12.89 2.91 7.87
C GLN A 293 13.45 3.76 6.72
N GLN A 294 14.44 4.59 7.03
CA GLN A 294 15.20 5.31 6.02
C GLN A 294 16.35 4.47 5.48
N ASP A 295 16.52 4.43 4.17
CA ASP A 295 17.73 3.85 3.57
C ASP A 295 18.95 4.73 3.90
N LYS A 296 19.96 4.14 4.49
CA LYS A 296 21.16 4.87 4.98
C LYS A 296 22.02 5.43 3.85
N LYS A 297 21.92 4.88 2.63
CA LYS A 297 22.74 5.30 1.49
C LYS A 297 22.04 6.36 0.66
N SER A 298 20.79 6.11 0.27
CA SER A 298 20.02 7.02 -0.57
C SER A 298 19.27 8.09 0.23
N GLY A 299 18.98 7.82 1.51
CA GLY A 299 18.13 8.66 2.34
C GLY A 299 16.66 8.57 1.94
N ASP A 300 16.25 7.53 1.21
CA ASP A 300 14.88 7.31 0.79
C ASP A 300 14.07 6.58 1.87
N TYR A 301 12.77 6.88 1.97
CA TYR A 301 11.84 6.20 2.86
C TYR A 301 10.88 5.27 2.12
N ALA A 302 10.82 5.38 0.79
CA ALA A 302 9.95 4.57 -0.05
C ALA A 302 10.68 4.15 -1.33
N TYR A 303 10.10 3.20 -2.07
CA TYR A 303 10.74 2.55 -3.20
C TYR A 303 9.73 2.25 -4.30
N ILE A 304 10.20 2.24 -5.55
CA ILE A 304 9.50 1.64 -6.69
C ILE A 304 10.09 0.24 -6.91
N TYR A 305 9.24 -0.78 -6.98
CA TYR A 305 9.66 -2.14 -7.29
C TYR A 305 9.60 -2.38 -8.80
N SER A 306 10.68 -2.07 -9.50
CA SER A 306 10.83 -2.19 -10.96
C SER A 306 11.73 -3.37 -11.34
N ALA A 307 11.36 -4.56 -10.87
CA ALA A 307 12.11 -5.78 -11.16
C ALA A 307 12.10 -6.10 -12.68
N ASP A 308 13.12 -6.83 -13.12
CA ASP A 308 13.33 -7.16 -14.52
C ASP A 308 12.14 -7.87 -15.19
N PHE A 309 11.43 -8.73 -14.45
CA PHE A 309 10.27 -9.44 -14.97
C PHE A 309 9.03 -8.53 -15.13
N LEU A 310 8.94 -7.45 -14.37
CA LEU A 310 7.88 -6.44 -14.49
C LEU A 310 8.11 -5.45 -15.63
N THR A 311 9.25 -5.54 -16.33
CA THR A 311 9.67 -4.55 -17.33
C THR A 311 9.64 -5.15 -18.73
N GLN A 312 9.01 -4.44 -19.67
CA GLN A 312 8.98 -4.81 -21.09
C GLN A 312 10.40 -4.87 -21.68
N LYS A 313 10.80 -6.01 -22.20
CA LYS A 313 12.18 -6.25 -22.67
C LYS A 313 12.43 -5.84 -24.11
N THR A 314 11.39 -5.82 -24.95
CA THR A 314 11.51 -5.63 -26.41
C THR A 314 10.39 -4.73 -26.93
N GLY A 315 10.52 -4.29 -28.20
CA GLY A 315 9.51 -3.53 -28.93
C GLY A 315 9.50 -2.04 -28.58
N HIS A 316 8.45 -1.35 -29.01
CA HIS A 316 8.29 0.09 -28.86
C HIS A 316 8.26 0.55 -27.41
N PHE A 317 7.69 -0.28 -26.50
CA PHE A 317 7.55 0.03 -25.08
C PHE A 317 8.68 -0.63 -24.23
N LYS A 318 9.84 -0.91 -24.84
CA LYS A 318 11.00 -1.42 -24.08
C LYS A 318 11.34 -0.48 -22.92
N GLY A 319 11.44 -1.03 -21.70
CA GLY A 319 11.73 -0.28 -20.48
C GLY A 319 10.49 0.14 -19.69
N TYR A 320 9.30 0.11 -20.29
CA TYR A 320 8.04 0.38 -19.60
C TYR A 320 7.60 -0.81 -18.72
N PRO A 321 6.65 -0.59 -17.79
CA PRO A 321 5.98 -1.72 -17.13
C PRO A 321 5.41 -2.70 -18.16
N PHE A 322 5.60 -4.01 -17.90
CA PHE A 322 5.12 -5.07 -18.78
C PHE A 322 3.65 -5.34 -18.48
N ARG A 323 2.80 -4.67 -19.21
CA ARG A 323 1.35 -4.62 -19.01
C ARG A 323 0.60 -5.83 -19.58
N THR A 324 -0.63 -6.00 -19.12
CA THR A 324 -1.54 -7.07 -19.56
C THR A 324 -1.95 -6.95 -21.02
N PHE A 325 -2.33 -5.73 -21.44
CA PHE A 325 -2.72 -5.42 -22.82
C PHE A 325 -1.92 -4.25 -23.38
N SER A 326 -1.59 -4.32 -24.67
CA SER A 326 -1.03 -3.20 -25.43
C SER A 326 -1.66 -3.14 -26.80
N SER A 327 -2.18 -1.96 -27.18
CA SER A 327 -2.86 -1.74 -28.46
C SER A 327 -3.95 -2.79 -28.76
N GLY A 328 -4.75 -3.12 -27.75
CA GLY A 328 -5.84 -4.10 -27.85
C GLY A 328 -5.40 -5.57 -27.96
N ARG A 329 -4.11 -5.86 -27.77
CA ARG A 329 -3.56 -7.22 -27.82
C ARG A 329 -3.11 -7.67 -26.44
N PHE A 330 -3.48 -8.89 -26.06
CA PHE A 330 -2.99 -9.51 -24.85
C PHE A 330 -1.48 -9.73 -24.94
N GLN A 331 -0.74 -9.24 -23.96
CA GLN A 331 0.72 -9.35 -23.86
C GLN A 331 1.14 -10.42 -22.85
N GLY A 332 0.23 -10.83 -21.96
CA GLY A 332 0.53 -11.77 -20.89
C GLY A 332 1.48 -11.21 -19.84
N GLY A 333 1.52 -9.89 -19.69
CA GLY A 333 2.33 -9.18 -18.69
C GLY A 333 1.66 -9.10 -17.32
N TYR A 334 2.07 -8.11 -16.56
CA TYR A 334 1.68 -7.90 -15.16
C TYR A 334 0.71 -6.73 -15.00
N SER A 335 1.23 -5.50 -15.03
CA SER A 335 0.48 -4.26 -14.91
C SER A 335 1.19 -3.16 -15.71
N ASP A 336 0.46 -2.10 -16.08
CA ASP A 336 1.03 -0.87 -16.63
C ASP A 336 1.60 0.06 -15.55
N HIS A 337 1.56 -0.35 -14.30
CA HIS A 337 2.19 0.29 -13.17
C HIS A 337 3.28 -0.58 -12.53
N TYR A 338 4.31 0.04 -11.96
CA TYR A 338 5.21 -0.61 -11.01
C TYR A 338 4.65 -0.47 -9.60
N PRO A 339 4.69 -1.52 -8.75
CA PRO A 339 4.32 -1.38 -7.35
C PRO A 339 5.27 -0.47 -6.59
N VAL A 340 4.73 0.17 -5.55
CA VAL A 340 5.50 0.99 -4.61
C VAL A 340 5.45 0.39 -3.21
N TYR A 341 6.50 0.60 -2.42
CA TYR A 341 6.54 0.08 -1.06
C TYR A 341 7.42 0.92 -0.13
N LEU A 342 7.20 0.74 1.17
CA LEU A 342 8.00 1.29 2.25
C LEU A 342 8.22 0.23 3.33
N TYR A 343 9.17 0.47 4.20
CA TYR A 343 9.40 -0.37 5.37
C TYR A 343 9.02 0.38 6.65
N LEU A 344 8.26 -0.30 7.51
CA LEU A 344 8.05 0.08 8.89
C LEU A 344 8.95 -0.76 9.77
N THR A 345 9.54 -0.16 10.79
CA THR A 345 10.39 -0.87 11.75
C THR A 345 10.07 -0.47 13.17
N ARG A 346 10.26 -1.41 14.10
CA ARG A 346 10.31 -1.17 15.55
C ARG A 346 11.12 -2.25 16.25
N THR A 347 11.62 -1.94 17.43
CA THR A 347 12.22 -2.92 18.34
C THR A 347 11.16 -3.45 19.29
N VAL A 348 11.04 -4.79 19.37
CA VAL A 348 10.18 -5.49 20.31
C VAL A 348 11.07 -6.22 21.35
N GLU A 349 10.56 -6.38 22.57
CA GLU A 349 11.16 -7.21 23.60
C GLU A 349 10.59 -8.64 23.47
N GLU A 350 11.48 -9.64 23.42
CA GLU A 350 11.11 -11.07 23.39
C GLU A 350 11.08 -11.65 24.81
#